data_33362a78f44116669075065e1952810e
#
_entry.id   33362a78f44116669075065e1952810e
#
_cell.length_a   1.000
_cell.length_b   1.000
_cell.length_c   1.000
_cell.angle_alpha   90.00
_cell.angle_beta   90.00
_cell.angle_gamma   90.00
#
_symmetry.space_group_name_H-M   'P 1'
#
loop_
_entity.id
_entity.type
_entity.pdbx_description
1 polymer ?
#
loop_
_entity_poly.entity_id
_entity_poly.type
_entity_poly.pdbx_seq_one_letter_code
_entity_poly.pdbx_strand_id
1 'polypeptide(L)'
;MDILSLTAVELAKAIREGKTTSVEATQAVLDKIAASEDTYHCYVTVEREKALQQAAEVQKKIEAGELTGPLAGVPFAIKDNMCTEGTLTTCSSKILENFVPTFSAEAVLNLEKAGAVILGKTNMDEFAMGSTTETSYYGVTKNPRNPEHVPGGSSGGSAAAVAAEECFAALGSDTGGSIRQPASYCGVVGMKPTYGTVSRYGLIAYGSSLDQIGPLTKDVTDCATVLEAITSHDPKDSTSMKREDTDFTSALVADVKGMKIGIPRDYFLSLIHISEPTRPLYI
;
A
#
# COMPACT_ATOMS: atom_id res chain seq x y z
N MET A 1 4.51 2.56 -25.75
CA MET A 1 3.56 2.32 -24.64
C MET A 1 4.08 3.09 -23.46
N ASP A 2 3.28 3.91 -22.84
CA ASP A 2 3.64 4.55 -21.58
C ASP A 2 3.41 3.54 -20.46
N ILE A 3 4.51 2.98 -19.95
CA ILE A 3 4.46 1.92 -18.93
C ILE A 3 3.82 2.46 -17.63
N LEU A 4 4.16 3.68 -17.22
CA LEU A 4 3.73 4.24 -15.93
C LEU A 4 2.21 4.53 -15.89
N SER A 5 1.57 4.72 -17.04
CA SER A 5 0.13 4.96 -17.11
C SER A 5 -0.72 3.70 -16.88
N LEU A 6 -0.13 2.51 -17.00
CA LEU A 6 -0.83 1.24 -16.81
C LEU A 6 -1.29 1.03 -15.36
N THR A 7 -2.32 0.22 -15.16
CA THR A 7 -2.65 -0.36 -13.85
C THR A 7 -1.73 -1.55 -13.54
N ALA A 8 -1.73 -2.07 -12.32
CA ALA A 8 -0.89 -3.20 -11.94
C ALA A 8 -1.24 -4.47 -12.74
N VAL A 9 -2.52 -4.75 -12.91
CA VAL A 9 -3.01 -5.91 -13.68
C VAL A 9 -2.70 -5.76 -15.17
N GLU A 10 -2.83 -4.55 -15.73
CA GLU A 10 -2.48 -4.26 -17.11
C GLU A 10 -0.98 -4.43 -17.36
N LEU A 11 -0.14 -3.96 -16.43
CA LEU A 11 1.31 -4.14 -16.51
C LEU A 11 1.67 -5.63 -16.50
N ALA A 12 1.17 -6.40 -15.52
CA ALA A 12 1.45 -7.82 -15.45
C ALA A 12 1.01 -8.56 -16.73
N LYS A 13 -0.12 -8.16 -17.33
CA LYS A 13 -0.57 -8.67 -18.62
C LYS A 13 0.41 -8.30 -19.74
N ALA A 14 0.85 -7.05 -19.79
CA ALA A 14 1.80 -6.59 -20.81
C ALA A 14 3.15 -7.33 -20.72
N ILE A 15 3.62 -7.61 -19.50
CA ILE A 15 4.83 -8.40 -19.26
C ILE A 15 4.65 -9.84 -19.77
N ARG A 16 3.55 -10.51 -19.42
CA ARG A 16 3.26 -11.88 -19.91
C ARG A 16 3.12 -11.97 -21.43
N GLU A 17 2.61 -10.90 -22.05
CA GLU A 17 2.49 -10.82 -23.52
C GLU A 17 3.81 -10.42 -24.20
N GLY A 18 4.90 -10.21 -23.47
CA GLY A 18 6.20 -9.81 -23.99
C GLY A 18 6.25 -8.38 -24.57
N LYS A 19 5.30 -7.52 -24.19
CA LYS A 19 5.25 -6.11 -24.63
C LYS A 19 6.21 -5.22 -23.85
N THR A 20 6.59 -5.64 -22.66
CA THR A 20 7.60 -5.06 -21.78
C THR A 20 8.12 -6.15 -20.84
N THR A 21 9.09 -5.81 -19.99
CA THR A 21 9.65 -6.74 -19.00
C THR A 21 9.49 -6.19 -17.59
N SER A 22 9.58 -7.06 -16.59
CA SER A 22 9.62 -6.64 -15.17
C SER A 22 10.78 -5.69 -14.90
N VAL A 23 11.93 -5.92 -15.56
CA VAL A 23 13.12 -5.07 -15.42
C VAL A 23 12.87 -3.67 -15.98
N GLU A 24 12.29 -3.57 -17.19
CA GLU A 24 11.95 -2.27 -17.80
C GLU A 24 10.92 -1.50 -16.96
N ALA A 25 9.89 -2.18 -16.46
CA ALA A 25 8.89 -1.57 -15.60
C ALA A 25 9.49 -1.08 -14.28
N THR A 26 10.34 -1.88 -13.64
CA THR A 26 11.04 -1.51 -12.41
C THR A 26 11.99 -0.34 -12.65
N GLN A 27 12.75 -0.35 -13.75
CA GLN A 27 13.65 0.75 -14.10
C GLN A 27 12.86 2.05 -14.33
N ALA A 28 11.74 2.00 -15.07
CA ALA A 28 10.90 3.17 -15.34
C ALA A 28 10.37 3.81 -14.04
N VAL A 29 9.93 2.98 -13.08
CA VAL A 29 9.48 3.45 -11.75
C VAL A 29 10.64 4.04 -10.96
N LEU A 30 11.81 3.40 -10.93
CA LEU A 30 12.98 3.90 -10.21
C LEU A 30 13.49 5.22 -10.79
N ASP A 31 13.38 5.42 -12.09
CA ASP A 31 13.74 6.69 -12.73
C ASP A 31 12.68 7.77 -12.43
N LYS A 32 11.41 7.39 -12.33
CA LYS A 32 10.35 8.29 -11.89
C LYS A 32 10.57 8.73 -10.44
N ILE A 33 10.89 7.82 -9.52
CA ILE A 33 11.25 8.13 -8.14
C ILE A 33 12.41 9.11 -8.12
N ALA A 34 13.50 8.82 -8.83
CA ALA A 34 14.67 9.70 -8.87
C ALA A 34 14.37 11.12 -9.39
N ALA A 35 13.35 11.28 -10.24
CA ALA A 35 12.96 12.57 -10.80
C ALA A 35 11.99 13.36 -9.92
N SER A 36 11.24 12.71 -9.02
CA SER A 36 10.13 13.34 -8.29
C SER A 36 10.24 13.26 -6.77
N GLU A 37 11.11 12.40 -6.21
CA GLU A 37 11.22 12.18 -4.77
C GLU A 37 11.59 13.44 -3.99
N ASP A 38 12.48 14.28 -4.52
CA ASP A 38 12.83 15.60 -3.93
C ASP A 38 11.61 16.52 -3.79
N THR A 39 10.57 16.30 -4.60
CA THR A 39 9.33 17.07 -4.54
C THR A 39 8.31 16.46 -3.60
N TYR A 40 8.10 15.14 -3.68
CA TYR A 40 6.97 14.48 -2.99
C TYR A 40 7.38 13.79 -1.70
N HIS A 41 8.61 13.29 -1.61
CA HIS A 41 9.15 12.62 -0.44
C HIS A 41 8.29 11.42 0.01
N CYS A 42 8.03 10.53 -0.95
CA CYS A 42 7.17 9.37 -0.75
C CYS A 42 7.88 8.22 -0.02
N TYR A 43 9.21 8.14 -0.11
CA TYR A 43 10.00 7.03 0.41
C TYR A 43 10.91 7.45 1.56
N VAL A 44 11.14 6.52 2.50
CA VAL A 44 12.23 6.57 3.49
C VAL A 44 13.44 5.82 2.95
N THR A 45 13.21 4.70 2.26
CA THR A 45 14.26 3.84 1.70
C THR A 45 13.85 3.37 0.31
N VAL A 46 14.71 3.54 -0.68
CA VAL A 46 14.56 2.99 -2.03
C VAL A 46 15.65 1.95 -2.27
N GLU A 47 15.28 0.71 -2.55
CA GLU A 47 16.16 -0.45 -2.73
C GLU A 47 16.47 -0.69 -4.22
N ARG A 48 17.04 0.31 -4.92
CA ARG A 48 17.22 0.31 -6.38
C ARG A 48 17.87 -0.99 -6.90
N GLU A 49 19.03 -1.35 -6.35
CA GLU A 49 19.79 -2.51 -6.84
C GLU A 49 19.05 -3.82 -6.53
N LYS A 50 18.52 -3.96 -5.31
CA LYS A 50 17.75 -5.13 -4.86
C LYS A 50 16.48 -5.29 -5.70
N ALA A 51 15.76 -4.21 -6.00
CA ALA A 51 14.56 -4.24 -6.83
C ALA A 51 14.85 -4.67 -8.27
N LEU A 52 15.91 -4.17 -8.88
CA LEU A 52 16.32 -4.58 -10.24
C LEU A 52 16.78 -6.04 -10.29
N GLN A 53 17.50 -6.50 -9.26
CA GLN A 53 17.88 -7.92 -9.15
C GLN A 53 16.63 -8.80 -9.01
N GLN A 54 15.70 -8.44 -8.11
CA GLN A 54 14.43 -9.15 -7.92
C GLN A 54 13.61 -9.17 -9.22
N ALA A 55 13.53 -8.03 -9.94
CA ALA A 55 12.85 -7.93 -11.21
C ALA A 55 13.42 -8.90 -12.26
N ALA A 56 14.75 -9.02 -12.35
CA ALA A 56 15.42 -9.93 -13.26
C ALA A 56 15.16 -11.40 -12.91
N GLU A 57 15.11 -11.75 -11.62
CA GLU A 57 14.79 -13.10 -11.16
C GLU A 57 13.32 -13.44 -11.43
N VAL A 58 12.41 -12.51 -11.17
CA VAL A 58 10.98 -12.66 -11.47
C VAL A 58 10.74 -12.80 -12.97
N GLN A 59 11.42 -11.99 -13.79
CA GLN A 59 11.32 -12.08 -15.24
C GLN A 59 11.67 -13.48 -15.77
N LYS A 60 12.75 -14.09 -15.28
CA LYS A 60 13.14 -15.46 -15.63
C LYS A 60 12.05 -16.48 -15.28
N LYS A 61 11.40 -16.33 -14.11
CA LYS A 61 10.30 -17.22 -13.70
C LYS A 61 9.05 -17.02 -14.57
N ILE A 62 8.77 -15.80 -15.02
CA ILE A 62 7.69 -15.52 -15.97
C ILE A 62 7.97 -16.19 -17.31
N GLU A 63 9.18 -16.05 -17.85
CA GLU A 63 9.61 -16.67 -19.11
C GLU A 63 9.60 -18.20 -19.06
N ALA A 64 9.91 -18.77 -17.87
CA ALA A 64 9.82 -20.20 -17.61
C ALA A 64 8.37 -20.71 -17.43
N GLY A 65 7.38 -19.81 -17.34
CA GLY A 65 5.98 -20.16 -17.07
C GLY A 65 5.70 -20.53 -15.60
N GLU A 66 6.63 -20.28 -14.70
CA GLU A 66 6.49 -20.54 -13.25
C GLU A 66 5.66 -19.47 -12.55
N LEU A 67 5.69 -18.23 -13.04
CA LEU A 67 4.90 -17.10 -12.54
C LEU A 67 3.97 -16.58 -13.65
N THR A 68 2.68 -16.82 -13.48
CA THR A 68 1.63 -16.44 -14.44
C THR A 68 0.55 -15.56 -13.84
N GLY A 69 0.67 -15.23 -12.54
CA GLY A 69 -0.32 -14.48 -11.78
C GLY A 69 -0.48 -13.02 -12.22
N PRO A 70 -1.56 -12.37 -11.79
CA PRO A 70 -1.90 -11.00 -12.21
C PRO A 70 -1.02 -9.91 -11.60
N LEU A 71 -0.09 -10.25 -10.70
CA LEU A 71 0.87 -9.33 -10.09
C LEU A 71 2.33 -9.67 -10.43
N ALA A 72 2.55 -10.67 -11.28
CA ALA A 72 3.90 -11.11 -11.64
C ALA A 72 4.68 -10.02 -12.39
N GLY A 73 5.79 -9.60 -11.81
CA GLY A 73 6.69 -8.58 -12.35
C GLY A 73 6.31 -7.13 -12.04
N VAL A 74 5.28 -6.92 -11.22
CA VAL A 74 4.77 -5.57 -10.90
C VAL A 74 5.57 -4.94 -9.76
N PRO A 75 6.05 -3.67 -9.89
CA PRO A 75 6.73 -2.93 -8.83
C PRO A 75 5.77 -2.41 -7.75
N PHE A 76 6.08 -2.74 -6.48
CA PHE A 76 5.31 -2.40 -5.29
C PHE A 76 6.11 -1.58 -4.28
N ALA A 77 5.42 -0.70 -3.56
CA ALA A 77 5.94 0.00 -2.40
C ALA A 77 5.33 -0.54 -1.09
N ILE A 78 6.12 -0.56 -0.02
CA ILE A 78 5.70 -1.11 1.28
C ILE A 78 5.78 -0.01 2.35
N LYS A 79 4.70 0.22 3.07
CA LYS A 79 4.72 1.17 4.21
C LYS A 79 5.79 0.78 5.24
N ASP A 80 6.48 1.76 5.78
CA ASP A 80 7.69 1.57 6.58
C ASP A 80 7.45 0.97 7.99
N ASN A 81 6.24 0.56 8.31
CA ASN A 81 5.93 -0.21 9.52
C ASN A 81 5.76 -1.72 9.27
N MET A 82 5.97 -2.20 8.05
CA MET A 82 5.96 -3.64 7.74
C MET A 82 7.40 -4.14 7.67
N CYS A 83 7.76 -5.08 8.53
CA CYS A 83 9.06 -5.74 8.49
C CYS A 83 9.32 -6.33 7.11
N THR A 84 10.47 -6.02 6.54
CA THR A 84 10.95 -6.54 5.26
C THR A 84 12.38 -7.01 5.46
N GLU A 85 12.63 -8.31 5.33
CA GLU A 85 13.92 -8.93 5.63
C GLU A 85 15.05 -8.26 4.86
N GLY A 86 16.11 -7.90 5.59
CA GLY A 86 17.30 -7.26 5.02
C GLY A 86 17.05 -5.86 4.45
N THR A 87 15.91 -5.21 4.78
CA THR A 87 15.60 -3.84 4.36
C THR A 87 15.31 -2.99 5.58
N LEU A 88 15.91 -1.80 5.66
CA LEU A 88 15.70 -0.85 6.75
C LEU A 88 14.21 -0.61 6.97
N THR A 89 13.74 -0.72 8.22
CA THR A 89 12.33 -0.56 8.60
C THR A 89 12.26 0.31 9.85
N THR A 90 11.88 1.57 9.68
CA THR A 90 12.05 2.60 10.72
C THR A 90 10.76 3.07 11.36
N CYS A 91 9.59 2.76 10.79
CA CYS A 91 8.32 3.41 11.15
C CYS A 91 8.39 4.95 11.06
N SER A 92 9.22 5.48 10.18
CA SER A 92 9.53 6.91 10.05
C SER A 92 10.01 7.55 11.36
N SER A 93 10.65 6.76 12.23
CA SER A 93 11.17 7.19 13.54
C SER A 93 12.69 7.06 13.63
N LYS A 94 13.32 8.02 14.28
CA LYS A 94 14.74 7.95 14.65
C LYS A 94 15.06 6.78 15.58
N ILE A 95 14.10 6.34 16.39
CA ILE A 95 14.29 5.24 17.34
C ILE A 95 14.70 3.95 16.62
N LEU A 96 14.18 3.73 15.41
CA LEU A 96 14.44 2.56 14.58
C LEU A 96 15.37 2.84 13.39
N GLU A 97 16.14 3.93 13.41
CA GLU A 97 16.99 4.37 12.28
C GLU A 97 18.01 3.31 11.79
N ASN A 98 18.31 2.31 12.62
CA ASN A 98 19.24 1.22 12.32
C ASN A 98 18.56 -0.16 12.33
N PHE A 99 17.23 -0.23 12.42
CA PHE A 99 16.54 -1.50 12.52
C PHE A 99 16.36 -2.16 11.16
N VAL A 100 17.05 -3.26 10.95
CA VAL A 100 16.93 -4.13 9.79
C VAL A 100 16.33 -5.46 10.24
N PRO A 101 15.08 -5.78 9.89
CA PRO A 101 14.43 -7.02 10.27
C PRO A 101 15.12 -8.25 9.71
N THR A 102 15.10 -9.35 10.47
CA THR A 102 15.57 -10.68 10.06
C THR A 102 14.46 -11.57 9.52
N PHE A 103 13.28 -10.99 9.28
CA PHE A 103 12.10 -11.65 8.73
C PHE A 103 11.20 -10.63 8.04
N SER A 104 10.36 -11.11 7.13
CA SER A 104 9.35 -10.27 6.47
C SER A 104 7.96 -10.48 7.07
N ALA A 105 7.13 -9.44 6.98
CA ALA A 105 5.71 -9.53 7.26
C ALA A 105 5.04 -10.52 6.29
N GLU A 106 4.03 -11.27 6.77
CA GLU A 106 3.35 -12.28 5.94
C GLU A 106 2.75 -11.67 4.66
N ALA A 107 2.18 -10.47 4.76
CA ALA A 107 1.65 -9.76 3.58
C ALA A 107 2.74 -9.45 2.53
N VAL A 108 3.97 -9.13 2.95
CA VAL A 108 5.11 -8.92 2.05
C VAL A 108 5.52 -10.22 1.40
N LEU A 109 5.65 -11.32 2.18
CA LEU A 109 5.95 -12.64 1.64
C LEU A 109 4.92 -13.12 0.61
N ASN A 110 3.65 -12.83 0.85
CA ASN A 110 2.58 -13.19 -0.08
C ASN A 110 2.66 -12.39 -1.38
N LEU A 111 3.02 -11.10 -1.34
CA LEU A 111 3.30 -10.32 -2.55
C LEU A 111 4.49 -10.88 -3.33
N GLU A 112 5.59 -11.20 -2.65
CA GLU A 112 6.78 -11.79 -3.30
C GLU A 112 6.45 -13.14 -3.94
N LYS A 113 5.64 -13.98 -3.28
CA LYS A 113 5.14 -15.24 -3.87
C LYS A 113 4.27 -15.00 -5.11
N ALA A 114 3.51 -13.91 -5.16
CA ALA A 114 2.73 -13.50 -6.33
C ALA A 114 3.60 -12.93 -7.46
N GLY A 115 4.91 -12.78 -7.22
CA GLY A 115 5.88 -12.26 -8.18
C GLY A 115 5.98 -10.75 -8.22
N ALA A 116 5.49 -10.05 -7.19
CA ALA A 116 5.67 -8.60 -7.06
C ALA A 116 7.15 -8.25 -6.79
N VAL A 117 7.59 -7.09 -7.28
CA VAL A 117 8.94 -6.55 -7.06
C VAL A 117 8.87 -5.44 -6.01
N ILE A 118 9.62 -5.58 -4.93
CA ILE A 118 9.59 -4.61 -3.82
C ILE A 118 10.60 -3.49 -4.07
N LEU A 119 10.09 -2.25 -4.20
CA LEU A 119 10.89 -1.06 -4.50
C LEU A 119 11.59 -0.46 -3.28
N GLY A 120 10.95 -0.60 -2.10
CA GLY A 120 11.43 0.03 -0.87
C GLY A 120 10.32 0.33 0.11
N LYS A 121 10.61 1.26 1.04
CA LYS A 121 9.79 1.59 2.21
C LYS A 121 9.25 3.02 2.10
N THR A 122 7.92 3.15 2.14
CA THR A 122 7.27 4.45 2.02
C THR A 122 7.16 5.19 3.35
N ASN A 123 7.25 6.50 3.26
CA ASN A 123 7.13 7.42 4.38
C ASN A 123 5.74 7.34 5.03
N MET A 124 5.66 7.68 6.31
CA MET A 124 4.46 7.58 7.11
C MET A 124 4.52 8.53 8.31
N ASP A 125 3.40 8.76 8.97
CA ASP A 125 3.44 9.34 10.31
C ASP A 125 4.20 8.41 11.27
N GLU A 126 5.03 8.97 12.15
CA GLU A 126 5.87 8.21 13.09
C GLU A 126 5.05 7.18 13.87
N PHE A 127 5.47 5.90 13.83
CA PHE A 127 4.77 4.75 14.41
C PHE A 127 3.28 4.64 14.04
N ALA A 128 2.91 5.10 12.86
CA ALA A 128 1.54 5.13 12.33
C ALA A 128 0.58 6.02 13.15
N MET A 129 1.10 6.88 14.02
CA MET A 129 0.32 7.79 14.84
C MET A 129 0.24 9.17 14.18
N GLY A 130 -0.75 9.37 13.32
CA GLY A 130 -0.98 10.64 12.64
C GLY A 130 -1.94 10.48 11.46
N SER A 131 -2.21 11.60 10.80
CA SER A 131 -3.17 11.69 9.69
C SER A 131 -2.72 12.62 8.57
N THR A 132 -1.43 13.03 8.55
CA THR A 132 -0.92 14.03 7.62
C THR A 132 0.43 13.67 7.01
N THR A 133 1.16 12.69 7.58
CA THR A 133 2.53 12.31 7.22
C THR A 133 3.53 13.48 7.37
N GLU A 134 3.27 14.34 8.38
CA GLU A 134 4.14 15.45 8.77
C GLU A 134 5.02 15.10 9.97
N THR A 135 4.69 14.02 10.72
CA THR A 135 5.39 13.63 11.94
C THR A 135 6.60 12.73 11.68
N SER A 136 6.89 12.40 10.43
CA SER A 136 8.06 11.61 10.04
C SER A 136 9.36 12.30 10.42
N TYR A 137 10.28 11.56 11.04
CA TYR A 137 11.64 12.03 11.29
C TYR A 137 12.41 12.32 9.99
N TYR A 138 12.08 11.62 8.90
CA TYR A 138 12.79 11.72 7.61
C TYR A 138 12.28 12.85 6.71
N GLY A 139 11.27 13.59 7.14
CA GLY A 139 10.71 14.72 6.40
C GLY A 139 9.25 14.53 6.01
N VAL A 140 8.67 15.59 5.43
CA VAL A 140 7.24 15.69 5.14
C VAL A 140 6.94 15.16 3.73
N THR A 141 5.96 14.26 3.62
CA THR A 141 5.42 13.86 2.32
C THR A 141 4.42 14.89 1.81
N LYS A 142 4.47 15.22 0.52
CA LYS A 142 3.54 16.14 -0.13
C LYS A 142 2.53 15.40 -0.99
N ASN A 143 1.35 16.00 -1.15
CA ASN A 143 0.31 15.44 -2.01
C ASN A 143 0.62 15.68 -3.50
N PRO A 144 0.74 14.65 -4.35
CA PRO A 144 1.05 14.82 -5.76
C PRO A 144 -0.04 15.56 -6.56
N ARG A 145 -1.29 15.59 -6.06
CA ARG A 145 -2.37 16.34 -6.68
C ARG A 145 -2.25 17.85 -6.45
N ASN A 146 -1.69 18.23 -5.31
CA ASN A 146 -1.34 19.61 -4.97
C ASN A 146 -0.27 19.61 -3.88
N PRO A 147 1.01 19.93 -4.18
CA PRO A 147 2.11 19.89 -3.22
C PRO A 147 2.01 20.88 -2.04
N GLU A 148 1.05 21.80 -2.08
CA GLU A 148 0.72 22.69 -0.95
C GLU A 148 -0.18 22.03 0.10
N HIS A 149 -0.66 20.80 -0.16
CA HIS A 149 -1.52 20.04 0.73
C HIS A 149 -0.85 18.77 1.22
N VAL A 150 -1.31 18.31 2.38
CA VAL A 150 -0.90 17.03 2.96
C VAL A 150 -1.45 15.85 2.14
N PRO A 151 -0.73 14.73 2.05
CA PRO A 151 -1.22 13.53 1.37
C PRO A 151 -2.23 12.75 2.21
N GLY A 152 -2.46 13.18 3.47
CA GLY A 152 -3.10 12.37 4.50
C GLY A 152 -2.11 11.43 5.18
N GLY A 153 -2.61 10.57 6.06
CA GLY A 153 -1.80 9.65 6.84
C GLY A 153 -2.64 8.63 7.64
N SER A 154 -1.97 7.72 8.26
CA SER A 154 -0.51 7.60 8.38
C SER A 154 0.18 6.94 7.18
N SER A 155 -0.52 6.38 6.18
CA SER A 155 0.06 5.80 4.95
C SER A 155 0.20 6.84 3.83
N GLY A 156 0.62 8.08 4.15
CA GLY A 156 0.68 9.18 3.18
C GLY A 156 1.71 8.93 2.09
N GLY A 157 2.90 8.41 2.42
CA GLY A 157 3.90 8.04 1.43
C GLY A 157 3.42 6.96 0.46
N SER A 158 2.69 5.93 0.97
CA SER A 158 2.12 4.88 0.11
C SER A 158 1.07 5.43 -0.85
N ALA A 159 0.17 6.32 -0.37
CA ALA A 159 -0.85 6.93 -1.22
C ALA A 159 -0.23 7.90 -2.24
N ALA A 160 0.74 8.70 -1.80
CA ALA A 160 1.44 9.64 -2.67
C ALA A 160 2.26 8.92 -3.74
N ALA A 161 2.97 7.83 -3.40
CA ALA A 161 3.75 7.05 -4.37
C ALA A 161 2.87 6.49 -5.50
N VAL A 162 1.68 5.95 -5.18
CA VAL A 162 0.72 5.51 -6.21
C VAL A 162 0.22 6.67 -7.05
N ALA A 163 -0.13 7.80 -6.42
CA ALA A 163 -0.66 8.98 -7.11
C ALA A 163 0.39 9.67 -7.99
N ALA A 164 1.68 9.59 -7.63
CA ALA A 164 2.82 10.13 -8.36
C ALA A 164 3.36 9.18 -9.44
N GLU A 165 2.79 7.97 -9.57
CA GLU A 165 3.30 6.90 -10.45
C GLU A 165 4.71 6.42 -10.08
N GLU A 166 5.06 6.51 -8.81
CA GLU A 166 6.30 6.01 -8.22
C GLU A 166 6.20 4.54 -7.77
N CYS A 167 5.08 3.92 -7.98
CA CYS A 167 4.80 2.48 -7.93
C CYS A 167 3.48 2.19 -8.61
N PHE A 168 3.21 0.92 -8.92
CA PHE A 168 1.92 0.51 -9.48
C PHE A 168 0.88 0.26 -8.41
N ALA A 169 1.31 -0.22 -7.27
CA ALA A 169 0.49 -0.39 -6.08
C ALA A 169 1.37 -0.33 -4.82
N ALA A 170 0.76 -0.08 -3.68
CA ALA A 170 1.44 -0.05 -2.40
C ALA A 170 0.64 -0.77 -1.30
N LEU A 171 1.35 -1.23 -0.26
CA LEU A 171 0.70 -1.63 0.98
C LEU A 171 0.74 -0.47 1.99
N GLY A 172 -0.37 -0.31 2.68
CA GLY A 172 -0.53 0.57 3.82
C GLY A 172 -1.03 -0.18 5.05
N SER A 173 -1.16 0.52 6.16
CA SER A 173 -1.83 0.02 7.37
C SER A 173 -2.89 1.01 7.84
N ASP A 174 -4.00 0.50 8.35
CA ASP A 174 -5.15 1.28 8.79
C ASP A 174 -5.62 0.83 10.16
N THR A 175 -5.66 1.75 11.10
CA THR A 175 -6.18 1.57 12.45
C THR A 175 -7.46 2.36 12.63
N GLY A 176 -7.45 3.64 12.26
CA GLY A 176 -8.56 4.58 12.34
C GLY A 176 -8.78 5.40 11.06
N GLY A 177 -8.34 4.91 9.90
CA GLY A 177 -8.46 5.60 8.61
C GLY A 177 -7.16 5.70 7.81
N SER A 178 -6.05 5.14 8.32
CA SER A 178 -4.69 5.41 7.80
C SER A 178 -4.36 4.80 6.42
N ILE A 179 -5.28 4.09 5.77
CA ILE A 179 -5.27 3.76 4.34
C ILE A 179 -6.31 4.60 3.60
N ARG A 180 -7.56 4.61 4.12
CA ARG A 180 -8.72 5.19 3.45
C ARG A 180 -8.62 6.70 3.30
N GLN A 181 -8.16 7.38 4.35
CA GLN A 181 -8.06 8.84 4.35
C GLN A 181 -6.96 9.32 3.39
N PRO A 182 -5.69 8.83 3.43
CA PRO A 182 -4.68 9.27 2.47
C PRO A 182 -5.03 8.85 1.03
N ALA A 183 -5.67 7.69 0.82
CA ALA A 183 -6.16 7.32 -0.51
C ALA A 183 -7.16 8.35 -1.05
N SER A 184 -8.11 8.81 -0.21
CA SER A 184 -9.08 9.85 -0.57
C SER A 184 -8.39 11.18 -0.91
N TYR A 185 -7.38 11.59 -0.12
CA TYR A 185 -6.68 12.86 -0.32
C TYR A 185 -5.80 12.86 -1.58
N CYS A 186 -5.17 11.74 -1.88
CA CYS A 186 -4.32 11.57 -3.07
C CYS A 186 -5.10 11.15 -4.33
N GLY A 187 -6.41 10.89 -4.23
CA GLY A 187 -7.25 10.49 -5.36
C GLY A 187 -6.85 9.12 -5.94
N VAL A 188 -6.61 8.15 -5.05
CA VAL A 188 -6.33 6.75 -5.37
C VAL A 188 -7.30 5.82 -4.63
N VAL A 189 -7.32 4.54 -4.97
CA VAL A 189 -8.15 3.55 -4.26
C VAL A 189 -7.39 3.01 -3.06
N GLY A 190 -8.03 3.00 -1.90
CA GLY A 190 -7.47 2.40 -0.68
C GLY A 190 -8.50 1.59 0.08
N MET A 191 -8.15 0.37 0.46
CA MET A 191 -9.07 -0.52 1.15
C MET A 191 -8.51 -1.01 2.49
N LYS A 192 -9.25 -0.76 3.55
CA LYS A 192 -9.06 -1.44 4.82
C LYS A 192 -9.92 -2.72 4.81
N PRO A 193 -9.31 -3.90 4.75
CA PRO A 193 -10.07 -5.14 4.77
C PRO A 193 -10.77 -5.37 6.11
N THR A 194 -11.68 -6.34 6.14
CA THR A 194 -12.27 -6.84 7.37
C THR A 194 -11.19 -7.39 8.29
N TYR A 195 -11.31 -7.12 9.59
CA TYR A 195 -10.34 -7.56 10.61
C TYR A 195 -10.07 -9.07 10.52
N GLY A 196 -8.78 -9.43 10.56
CA GLY A 196 -8.32 -10.82 10.46
C GLY A 196 -8.25 -11.38 9.03
N THR A 197 -8.60 -10.62 7.99
CA THR A 197 -8.49 -11.06 6.59
C THR A 197 -7.04 -11.16 6.12
N VAL A 198 -6.20 -10.21 6.52
CA VAL A 198 -4.76 -10.19 6.23
C VAL A 198 -3.99 -10.37 7.52
N SER A 199 -2.98 -11.25 7.51
CA SER A 199 -2.11 -11.45 8.67
C SER A 199 -1.39 -10.16 9.05
N ARG A 200 -1.30 -9.91 10.37
CA ARG A 200 -0.56 -8.79 10.95
C ARG A 200 0.84 -9.20 11.43
N TYR A 201 1.23 -10.46 11.20
CA TYR A 201 2.58 -10.89 11.53
C TYR A 201 3.61 -10.06 10.77
N GLY A 202 4.52 -9.44 11.51
CA GLY A 202 5.54 -8.54 10.97
C GLY A 202 5.07 -7.10 10.76
N LEU A 203 3.83 -6.74 11.09
CA LEU A 203 3.39 -5.36 11.20
C LEU A 203 3.77 -4.80 12.56
N ILE A 204 4.52 -3.71 12.59
CA ILE A 204 4.78 -2.96 13.84
C ILE A 204 3.49 -2.24 14.23
N ALA A 205 2.97 -2.61 15.40
CA ALA A 205 1.62 -2.23 15.81
C ALA A 205 1.50 -0.75 16.21
N TYR A 206 0.35 -0.17 15.89
CA TYR A 206 -0.14 1.08 16.49
C TYR A 206 -1.28 0.79 17.47
N GLY A 207 -2.36 0.19 17.01
CA GLY A 207 -3.49 -0.23 17.82
C GLY A 207 -3.82 -1.70 17.54
N SER A 208 -3.18 -2.63 18.26
CA SER A 208 -3.17 -4.07 17.99
C SER A 208 -4.56 -4.70 17.81
N SER A 209 -5.60 -4.12 18.41
CA SER A 209 -6.99 -4.61 18.28
C SER A 209 -7.72 -4.05 17.05
N LEU A 210 -7.10 -3.16 16.28
CA LEU A 210 -7.73 -2.47 15.15
C LEU A 210 -6.92 -2.52 13.86
N ASP A 211 -5.58 -2.62 13.95
CA ASP A 211 -4.67 -2.55 12.82
C ASP A 211 -5.00 -3.57 11.73
N GLN A 212 -5.00 -3.11 10.47
CA GLN A 212 -5.10 -3.95 9.29
C GLN A 212 -4.12 -3.48 8.21
N ILE A 213 -3.51 -4.43 7.53
CA ILE A 213 -2.77 -4.17 6.28
C ILE A 213 -3.75 -4.21 5.13
N GLY A 214 -3.57 -3.31 4.16
CA GLY A 214 -4.40 -3.29 2.96
C GLY A 214 -3.76 -2.54 1.80
N PRO A 215 -4.34 -2.69 0.60
CA PRO A 215 -3.82 -2.12 -0.64
C PRO A 215 -4.13 -0.64 -0.81
N LEU A 216 -3.21 0.06 -1.52
CA LEU A 216 -3.43 1.34 -2.19
C LEU A 216 -3.07 1.16 -3.67
N THR A 217 -3.98 1.53 -4.57
CA THR A 217 -3.89 1.20 -6.00
C THR A 217 -4.50 2.29 -6.87
N LYS A 218 -4.26 2.22 -8.19
CA LYS A 218 -4.83 3.16 -9.15
C LYS A 218 -6.33 2.94 -9.36
N ASP A 219 -6.79 1.69 -9.34
CA ASP A 219 -8.19 1.34 -9.57
C ASP A 219 -8.68 0.22 -8.64
N VAL A 220 -9.98 -0.11 -8.72
CA VAL A 220 -10.64 -1.10 -7.87
C VAL A 220 -10.26 -2.53 -8.27
N THR A 221 -9.94 -2.77 -9.55
CA THR A 221 -9.51 -4.09 -10.04
C THR A 221 -8.16 -4.47 -9.44
N ASP A 222 -7.19 -3.56 -9.48
CA ASP A 222 -5.91 -3.73 -8.81
C ASP A 222 -6.09 -3.94 -7.31
N CYS A 223 -7.01 -3.17 -6.69
CA CYS A 223 -7.28 -3.26 -5.25
C CYS A 223 -7.78 -4.65 -4.84
N ALA A 224 -8.74 -5.21 -5.57
CA ALA A 224 -9.24 -6.56 -5.34
C ALA A 224 -8.15 -7.61 -5.56
N THR A 225 -7.39 -7.48 -6.65
CA THR A 225 -6.31 -8.41 -7.01
C THR A 225 -5.17 -8.41 -5.97
N VAL A 226 -4.76 -7.24 -5.50
CA VAL A 226 -3.75 -7.14 -4.44
C VAL A 226 -4.27 -7.71 -3.13
N LEU A 227 -5.54 -7.44 -2.78
CA LEU A 227 -6.15 -7.99 -1.57
C LEU A 227 -6.21 -9.52 -1.61
N GLU A 228 -6.55 -10.14 -2.74
CA GLU A 228 -6.48 -11.59 -2.92
C GLU A 228 -5.07 -12.12 -2.64
N ALA A 229 -4.07 -11.48 -3.22
CA ALA A 229 -2.68 -11.92 -3.08
C ALA A 229 -2.16 -11.89 -1.63
N ILE A 230 -2.57 -10.88 -0.83
CA ILE A 230 -2.10 -10.73 0.56
C ILE A 230 -3.01 -11.41 1.59
N THR A 231 -4.18 -11.92 1.19
CA THR A 231 -5.12 -12.61 2.09
C THR A 231 -4.64 -14.03 2.37
N SER A 232 -4.43 -14.36 3.63
CA SER A 232 -4.06 -15.72 4.05
C SER A 232 -4.42 -15.95 5.51
N HIS A 233 -4.67 -17.23 5.87
CA HIS A 233 -4.66 -17.65 7.26
C HIS A 233 -3.22 -17.90 7.69
N ASP A 234 -2.78 -17.18 8.71
CA ASP A 234 -1.43 -17.29 9.27
C ASP A 234 -1.48 -17.73 10.74
N PRO A 235 -0.98 -18.91 11.09
CA PRO A 235 -0.93 -19.38 12.47
C PRO A 235 -0.02 -18.55 13.38
N LYS A 236 0.86 -17.70 12.83
CA LYS A 236 1.71 -16.78 13.58
C LYS A 236 0.95 -15.54 14.07
N ASP A 237 -0.22 -15.25 13.51
CA ASP A 237 -1.13 -14.19 13.95
C ASP A 237 -2.42 -14.82 14.49
N SER A 238 -2.59 -14.79 15.82
CA SER A 238 -3.78 -15.35 16.48
C SER A 238 -5.09 -14.70 16.09
N THR A 239 -5.06 -13.53 15.44
CA THR A 239 -6.25 -12.82 14.95
C THR A 239 -6.54 -13.12 13.49
N SER A 240 -5.65 -13.81 12.79
CA SER A 240 -5.84 -14.20 11.41
C SER A 240 -6.98 -15.23 11.28
N MET A 241 -7.96 -14.91 10.46
CA MET A 241 -9.16 -15.74 10.29
C MET A 241 -9.03 -16.67 9.09
N LYS A 242 -9.53 -17.90 9.25
CA LYS A 242 -9.75 -18.78 8.09
C LYS A 242 -10.94 -18.27 7.29
N ARG A 243 -10.74 -18.03 6.01
CA ARG A 243 -11.77 -17.63 5.06
C ARG A 243 -11.86 -18.67 3.95
N GLU A 244 -13.08 -19.03 3.58
CA GLU A 244 -13.35 -19.88 2.42
C GLU A 244 -13.48 -19.06 1.13
N ASP A 245 -13.95 -17.80 1.26
CA ASP A 245 -14.15 -16.88 0.17
C ASP A 245 -13.03 -15.83 0.17
N THR A 246 -12.08 -15.99 -0.73
CA THR A 246 -10.93 -15.07 -0.95
C THR A 246 -10.85 -14.59 -2.38
N ASP A 247 -11.81 -14.94 -3.24
CA ASP A 247 -11.92 -14.45 -4.63
C ASP A 247 -12.65 -13.09 -4.63
N PHE A 248 -11.91 -12.03 -4.37
CA PHE A 248 -12.47 -10.67 -4.34
C PHE A 248 -12.68 -10.10 -5.74
N THR A 249 -11.96 -10.59 -6.74
CA THR A 249 -12.12 -10.14 -8.13
C THR A 249 -13.44 -10.60 -8.73
N SER A 250 -14.00 -11.73 -8.29
CA SER A 250 -15.33 -12.18 -8.69
C SER A 250 -16.46 -11.26 -8.23
N ALA A 251 -16.22 -10.45 -7.18
CA ALA A 251 -17.17 -9.46 -6.68
C ALA A 251 -17.21 -8.17 -7.52
N LEU A 252 -16.31 -8.01 -8.49
CA LEU A 252 -16.31 -6.84 -9.38
C LEU A 252 -17.46 -6.94 -10.36
N VAL A 253 -18.41 -6.02 -10.24
CA VAL A 253 -19.61 -5.96 -11.09
C VAL A 253 -19.63 -4.67 -11.89
N ALA A 254 -20.13 -4.75 -13.13
CA ALA A 254 -20.21 -3.60 -14.02
C ALA A 254 -21.31 -2.60 -13.65
N ASP A 255 -22.32 -3.00 -12.88
CA ASP A 255 -23.47 -2.18 -12.50
C ASP A 255 -23.89 -2.47 -11.04
N VAL A 256 -24.18 -1.38 -10.33
CA VAL A 256 -24.66 -1.41 -8.93
C VAL A 256 -26.16 -1.04 -8.83
N LYS A 257 -26.88 -1.04 -9.95
CA LYS A 257 -28.30 -0.71 -9.99
C LYS A 257 -29.10 -1.64 -9.07
N GLY A 258 -29.86 -1.01 -8.18
CA GLY A 258 -30.67 -1.74 -7.19
C GLY A 258 -29.94 -2.11 -5.90
N MET A 259 -28.65 -1.86 -5.79
CA MET A 259 -27.91 -2.01 -4.54
C MET A 259 -28.41 -0.96 -3.52
N LYS A 260 -28.69 -1.44 -2.28
CA LYS A 260 -29.09 -0.54 -1.19
C LYS A 260 -27.85 -0.04 -0.47
N ILE A 261 -27.67 1.29 -0.46
CA ILE A 261 -26.58 1.96 0.23
C ILE A 261 -27.13 2.64 1.48
N GLY A 262 -26.64 2.24 2.66
CA GLY A 262 -26.97 2.89 3.92
C GLY A 262 -26.05 4.10 4.15
N ILE A 263 -26.66 5.23 4.54
CA ILE A 263 -25.94 6.45 4.90
C ILE A 263 -26.18 6.69 6.40
N PRO A 264 -25.19 6.44 7.27
CA PRO A 264 -25.32 6.69 8.70
C PRO A 264 -25.44 8.18 8.99
N ARG A 265 -26.42 8.58 9.80
CA ARG A 265 -26.61 10.00 10.17
C ARG A 265 -25.39 10.58 10.89
N ASP A 266 -24.73 9.76 11.69
CA ASP A 266 -23.55 10.15 12.49
C ASP A 266 -22.33 10.55 11.64
N TYR A 267 -22.32 10.22 10.34
CA TYR A 267 -21.26 10.63 9.41
C TYR A 267 -21.43 12.07 8.91
N PHE A 268 -22.60 12.67 9.13
CA PHE A 268 -22.90 14.05 8.77
C PHE A 268 -22.82 14.93 10.02
N LEU A 269 -21.61 15.13 10.52
CA LEU A 269 -21.37 16.06 11.59
C LEU A 269 -21.59 17.49 11.08
N SER A 270 -22.41 18.27 11.77
CA SER A 270 -22.51 19.71 11.50
C SER A 270 -21.21 20.39 11.95
N LEU A 271 -20.87 21.51 11.31
CA LEU A 271 -19.70 22.32 11.70
C LEU A 271 -19.70 22.69 13.21
N ILE A 272 -20.87 22.81 13.83
CA ILE A 272 -21.00 23.09 15.26
C ILE A 272 -20.48 21.93 16.11
N HIS A 273 -20.60 20.68 15.66
CA HIS A 273 -20.05 19.52 16.38
C HIS A 273 -18.52 19.42 16.22
N ILE A 274 -17.97 20.00 15.15
CA ILE A 274 -16.53 20.02 14.89
C ILE A 274 -15.87 21.20 15.62
N SER A 275 -16.56 22.36 15.69
CA SER A 275 -16.00 23.59 16.27
C SER A 275 -16.17 23.72 17.77
N GLU A 276 -17.00 22.88 18.40
CA GLU A 276 -17.21 22.86 19.86
C GLU A 276 -16.84 21.52 20.51
N PRO A 277 -15.56 21.09 20.45
CA PRO A 277 -15.14 19.82 21.02
C PRO A 277 -15.23 19.77 22.55
N THR A 278 -15.42 20.92 23.20
CA THR A 278 -15.54 21.05 24.66
C THR A 278 -16.98 21.01 25.15
N ARG A 279 -17.97 20.93 24.25
CA ARG A 279 -19.35 20.78 24.69
C ARG A 279 -19.52 19.39 25.30
N PRO A 280 -19.73 19.28 26.64
CA PRO A 280 -19.91 17.99 27.25
C PRO A 280 -21.12 17.32 26.62
N LEU A 281 -20.95 16.10 26.12
CA LEU A 281 -22.04 15.24 25.80
C LEU A 281 -22.75 14.94 27.12
N TYR A 282 -23.80 15.68 27.41
CA TYR A 282 -24.70 15.30 28.49
C TYR A 282 -25.38 13.98 28.03
N ILE A 283 -24.95 12.93 28.64
CA ILE A 283 -25.61 11.64 28.57
C ILE A 283 -26.84 11.68 29.48
#